data_fd725e708deec2045b417085d773c161
#
_entry.id   fd725e708deec2045b417085d773c161
#
_cell.length_a   1.000
_cell.length_b   1.000
_cell.length_c   1.000
_cell.angle_alpha   90.00
_cell.angle_beta   90.00
_cell.angle_gamma   90.00
#
_symmetry.space_group_name_H-M   'P 1'
#
loop_
_entity.id
_entity.type
_entity.pdbx_description
1 polymer ?
#
loop_
_entity_poly.entity_id
_entity_poly.type
_entity_poly.pdbx_seq_one_letter_code
_entity_poly.pdbx_strand_id
1 'polypeptide(L)'
;MYINLNDRCGAFPWWGSCFTARKDLIMEKDVKSAIIAKFARFEGDTGSPEVQIAILTKRINDLTEHLRANKKDHSTRRGLLNMVSRRKKLLAYLSNENHDKYIELTDALSIRRK
;
A
#
# COMPACT_ATOMS: atom_id res chain seq x y z
N MET A 1 -37.03 22.22 5.89
CA MET A 1 -36.67 21.51 4.66
C MET A 1 -35.14 21.50 4.54
N TYR A 2 -34.52 20.46 5.05
CA TYR A 2 -33.09 20.29 4.88
C TYR A 2 -32.86 19.43 3.63
N ILE A 3 -32.38 20.06 2.57
CA ILE A 3 -31.94 19.37 1.37
C ILE A 3 -30.61 18.70 1.74
N ASN A 4 -30.64 17.36 1.84
CA ASN A 4 -29.46 16.56 2.11
C ASN A 4 -28.51 16.68 0.92
N LEU A 5 -27.38 17.35 1.10
CA LEU A 5 -26.39 17.58 0.06
C LEU A 5 -25.72 16.29 -0.46
N ASN A 6 -26.07 15.15 0.10
CA ASN A 6 -25.60 13.83 -0.34
C ASN A 6 -26.35 13.25 -1.55
N ASP A 7 -27.52 13.79 -1.91
CA ASP A 7 -28.33 13.25 -3.03
C ASP A 7 -27.97 13.83 -4.41
N ARG A 8 -27.02 14.74 -4.49
CA ARG A 8 -26.62 15.31 -5.78
C ARG A 8 -25.57 14.55 -6.56
N CYS A 9 -25.05 13.44 -6.03
CA CYS A 9 -24.08 12.60 -6.75
C CYS A 9 -24.72 11.54 -7.67
N GLY A 10 -26.05 11.48 -7.78
CA GLY A 10 -26.77 10.47 -8.54
C GLY A 10 -26.99 10.76 -10.04
N ALA A 11 -26.60 11.92 -10.56
CA ALA A 11 -27.04 12.38 -11.88
C ALA A 11 -26.05 12.16 -13.04
N PHE A 12 -24.84 11.68 -12.82
CA PHE A 12 -23.86 11.44 -13.91
C PHE A 12 -23.20 10.06 -13.81
N PRO A 13 -23.68 9.06 -14.57
CA PRO A 13 -23.13 7.71 -14.57
C PRO A 13 -21.71 7.61 -15.14
N TRP A 14 -21.20 8.67 -15.73
CA TRP A 14 -19.87 8.69 -16.38
C TRP A 14 -18.72 8.97 -15.41
N TRP A 15 -18.98 9.61 -14.28
CA TRP A 15 -17.94 10.03 -13.31
C TRP A 15 -17.93 9.22 -12.02
N GLY A 16 -18.97 8.44 -11.76
CA GLY A 16 -19.14 7.69 -10.52
C GLY A 16 -18.14 6.55 -10.33
N SER A 17 -17.74 5.88 -11.40
CA SER A 17 -16.82 4.74 -11.30
C SER A 17 -15.33 5.12 -11.18
N CYS A 18 -14.96 6.34 -11.61
CA CYS A 18 -13.58 6.82 -11.49
C CYS A 18 -13.25 7.43 -10.11
N PHE A 19 -14.27 7.94 -9.39
CA PHE A 19 -14.04 8.65 -8.12
C PHE A 19 -13.94 7.70 -6.92
N THR A 20 -14.66 6.60 -6.93
CA THR A 20 -14.57 5.55 -5.90
C THR A 20 -13.26 4.78 -6.01
N ALA A 21 -12.80 4.48 -7.23
CA ALA A 21 -11.54 3.77 -7.47
C ALA A 21 -10.28 4.53 -6.97
N ARG A 22 -10.33 5.86 -6.83
CA ARG A 22 -9.20 6.63 -6.29
C ARG A 22 -9.09 6.59 -4.77
N LYS A 23 -10.20 6.40 -4.05
CA LYS A 23 -10.17 6.28 -2.59
C LYS A 23 -9.52 4.96 -2.15
N ASP A 24 -9.78 3.89 -2.88
CA ASP A 24 -9.25 2.57 -2.55
C ASP A 24 -7.75 2.44 -2.83
N LEU A 25 -7.21 3.29 -3.72
CA LEU A 25 -5.78 3.35 -4.06
C LEU A 25 -4.94 4.16 -3.07
N ILE A 26 -5.58 5.01 -2.27
CA ILE A 26 -4.92 5.82 -1.24
C ILE A 26 -5.06 5.10 0.08
N MET A 27 -3.95 4.52 0.56
CA MET A 27 -3.90 3.92 1.89
C MET A 27 -4.36 4.95 2.93
N GLU A 28 -5.39 4.61 3.70
CA GLU A 28 -5.93 5.48 4.73
C GLU A 28 -4.84 5.82 5.75
N LYS A 29 -4.88 7.04 6.28
CA LYS A 29 -3.88 7.55 7.23
C LYS A 29 -3.80 6.65 8.47
N ASP A 30 -4.95 6.15 8.93
CA ASP A 30 -5.05 5.32 10.12
C ASP A 30 -4.37 3.95 9.93
N VAL A 31 -4.56 3.32 8.77
CA VAL A 31 -3.89 2.05 8.43
C VAL A 31 -2.39 2.26 8.32
N LYS A 32 -1.95 3.36 7.72
CA LYS A 32 -0.54 3.71 7.62
C LYS A 32 0.10 3.94 8.99
N SER A 33 -0.57 4.69 9.86
CA SER A 33 -0.06 4.95 11.23
C SER A 33 0.01 3.68 12.06
N ALA A 34 -0.96 2.78 11.95
CA ALA A 34 -0.94 1.48 12.61
C ALA A 34 0.24 0.59 12.15
N ILE A 35 0.53 0.58 10.85
CA ILE A 35 1.69 -0.16 10.30
C ILE A 35 2.99 0.46 10.80
N ILE A 36 3.12 1.77 10.81
CA ILE A 36 4.30 2.48 11.32
C ILE A 36 4.50 2.12 12.80
N ALA A 37 3.47 2.23 13.64
CA ALA A 37 3.54 1.90 15.06
C ALA A 37 3.98 0.45 15.31
N LYS A 38 3.56 -0.49 14.47
CA LYS A 38 3.91 -1.92 14.61
C LYS A 38 5.37 -2.23 14.26
N PHE A 39 5.94 -1.55 13.26
CA PHE A 39 7.28 -1.85 12.74
C PHE A 39 8.32 -0.77 13.04
N ALA A 40 7.95 0.31 13.72
CA ALA A 40 8.87 1.37 14.14
C ALA A 40 9.88 0.84 15.17
N ARG A 41 11.13 1.27 15.02
CA ARG A 41 12.21 0.97 16.00
C ARG A 41 12.13 1.86 17.24
N PHE A 42 11.61 3.08 17.08
CA PHE A 42 11.42 4.08 18.12
C PHE A 42 10.24 5.00 17.77
N GLU A 43 9.78 5.78 18.73
CA GLU A 43 8.70 6.75 18.48
C GLU A 43 9.08 7.77 17.40
N GLY A 44 8.20 7.93 16.41
CA GLY A 44 8.43 8.82 15.27
C GLY A 44 9.25 8.22 14.12
N ASP A 45 9.65 6.96 14.21
CA ASP A 45 10.35 6.29 13.12
C ASP A 45 9.40 5.97 11.96
N THR A 46 9.53 6.73 10.89
CA THR A 46 8.77 6.54 9.64
C THR A 46 9.65 6.18 8.45
N GLY A 47 10.97 6.20 8.63
CA GLY A 47 11.95 6.09 7.55
C GLY A 47 12.76 4.80 7.54
N SER A 48 12.66 3.97 8.57
CA SER A 48 13.41 2.70 8.63
C SER A 48 13.04 1.75 7.48
N PRO A 49 13.96 0.92 7.02
CA PRO A 49 13.71 -0.02 5.94
C PRO A 49 12.57 -0.98 6.28
N GLU A 50 12.42 -1.38 7.54
CA GLU A 50 11.35 -2.28 8.01
C GLU A 50 9.97 -1.64 7.80
N VAL A 51 9.80 -0.40 8.26
CA VAL A 51 8.56 0.37 8.10
C VAL A 51 8.24 0.58 6.62
N GLN A 52 9.23 0.94 5.81
CA GLN A 52 9.03 1.15 4.38
C GLN A 52 8.62 -0.14 3.65
N ILE A 53 9.22 -1.28 3.98
CA ILE A 53 8.86 -2.59 3.40
C ILE A 53 7.43 -2.97 3.78
N ALA A 54 7.03 -2.76 5.03
CA ALA A 54 5.67 -3.05 5.50
C ALA A 54 4.62 -2.20 4.77
N ILE A 55 4.86 -0.89 4.63
CA ILE A 55 3.98 0.02 3.89
C ILE A 55 3.87 -0.38 2.41
N LEU A 56 5.02 -0.68 1.77
CA LEU A 56 5.04 -1.12 0.37
C LEU A 56 4.28 -2.44 0.18
N THR A 57 4.41 -3.38 1.10
CA THR A 57 3.71 -4.67 1.02
C THR A 57 2.20 -4.49 1.08
N LYS A 58 1.68 -3.68 2.00
CA LYS A 58 0.26 -3.36 2.06
C LYS A 58 -0.22 -2.71 0.76
N ARG A 59 0.51 -1.72 0.28
CA ARG A 59 0.17 -1.00 -0.95
C ARG A 59 0.17 -1.89 -2.19
N ILE A 60 1.11 -2.86 -2.28
CA ILE A 60 1.16 -3.85 -3.36
C ILE A 60 -0.07 -4.74 -3.32
N ASN A 61 -0.52 -5.17 -2.15
CA ASN A 61 -1.72 -5.99 -2.01
C ASN A 61 -2.97 -5.22 -2.47
N ASP A 62 -3.15 -3.99 -2.01
CA ASP A 62 -4.29 -3.14 -2.39
C ASP A 62 -4.32 -2.90 -3.91
N LEU A 63 -3.16 -2.61 -4.52
CA LEU A 63 -3.06 -2.45 -5.98
C LEU A 63 -3.27 -3.75 -6.75
N THR A 64 -2.89 -4.89 -6.20
CA THR A 64 -3.13 -6.19 -6.81
C THR A 64 -4.61 -6.50 -6.86
N GLU A 65 -5.35 -6.21 -5.80
CA GLU A 65 -6.81 -6.35 -5.77
C GLU A 65 -7.49 -5.40 -6.77
N HIS A 66 -7.05 -4.14 -6.82
CA HIS A 66 -7.53 -3.19 -7.81
C HIS A 66 -7.32 -3.70 -9.24
N LEU A 67 -6.16 -4.24 -9.56
CA LEU A 67 -5.84 -4.77 -10.89
C LEU A 67 -6.61 -6.07 -11.24
N ARG A 68 -7.06 -6.83 -10.24
CA ARG A 68 -7.97 -7.96 -10.48
C ARG A 68 -9.31 -7.50 -11.02
N ALA A 69 -9.84 -6.40 -10.48
CA ALA A 69 -11.08 -5.79 -10.95
C ALA A 69 -10.88 -5.00 -12.26
N ASN A 70 -9.75 -4.30 -12.39
CA ASN A 70 -9.46 -3.38 -13.50
C ASN A 70 -8.26 -3.84 -14.34
N LYS A 71 -8.42 -4.91 -15.11
CA LYS A 71 -7.34 -5.54 -15.89
C LYS A 71 -6.73 -4.63 -16.98
N LYS A 72 -7.45 -3.60 -17.42
CA LYS A 72 -7.01 -2.66 -18.47
C LYS A 72 -6.22 -1.45 -17.95
N ASP A 73 -6.02 -1.33 -16.64
CA ASP A 73 -5.28 -0.22 -16.04
C ASP A 73 -3.76 -0.43 -16.14
N HIS A 74 -3.20 -0.01 -17.26
CA HIS A 74 -1.75 -0.11 -17.51
C HIS A 74 -0.92 0.84 -16.65
N SER A 75 -1.47 1.99 -16.26
CA SER A 75 -0.79 2.97 -15.40
C SER A 75 -0.52 2.39 -14.01
N THR A 76 -1.54 1.84 -13.38
CA THR A 76 -1.43 1.18 -12.07
C THR A 76 -0.51 -0.04 -12.13
N ARG A 77 -0.55 -0.83 -13.21
CA ARG A 77 0.37 -1.97 -13.40
C ARG A 77 1.83 -1.54 -13.40
N ARG A 78 2.16 -0.46 -14.10
CA ARG A 78 3.52 0.11 -14.10
C ARG A 78 3.94 0.58 -12.70
N GLY A 79 3.04 1.25 -11.97
CA GLY A 79 3.25 1.66 -10.59
C GLY A 79 3.50 0.47 -9.65
N LEU A 80 2.73 -0.61 -9.79
CA LEU A 80 2.90 -1.85 -9.03
C LEU A 80 4.31 -2.45 -9.22
N LEU A 81 4.78 -2.57 -10.47
CA LEU A 81 6.11 -3.10 -10.78
C LEU A 81 7.22 -2.26 -10.14
N ASN A 82 7.08 -0.93 -10.15
CA ASN A 82 8.05 -0.04 -9.49
C ASN A 82 8.07 -0.26 -7.96
N MET A 83 6.92 -0.44 -7.33
CA MET A 83 6.86 -0.71 -5.88
C MET A 83 7.44 -2.07 -5.52
N VAL A 84 7.20 -3.10 -6.32
CA VAL A 84 7.80 -4.43 -6.14
C VAL A 84 9.32 -4.36 -6.27
N SER A 85 9.84 -3.64 -7.27
CA SER A 85 11.27 -3.45 -7.45
C SER A 85 11.91 -2.69 -6.29
N ARG A 86 11.25 -1.65 -5.78
CA ARG A 86 11.70 -0.89 -4.62
C ARG A 86 11.72 -1.76 -3.36
N ARG A 87 10.67 -2.55 -3.12
CA ARG A 87 10.62 -3.49 -1.99
C ARG A 87 11.76 -4.51 -2.05
N LYS A 88 12.05 -5.06 -3.24
CA LYS A 88 13.17 -5.98 -3.44
C LYS A 88 14.52 -5.36 -3.05
N LYS A 89 14.78 -4.12 -3.45
CA LYS A 89 16.01 -3.40 -3.10
C LYS A 89 16.15 -3.20 -1.59
N LEU A 90 15.07 -2.80 -0.93
CA LEU A 90 15.06 -2.62 0.53
C LEU A 90 15.25 -3.93 1.30
N LEU A 91 14.67 -5.02 0.83
CA LEU A 91 14.87 -6.36 1.41
C LEU A 91 16.33 -6.82 1.25
N ALA A 92 16.94 -6.61 0.09
CA ALA A 92 18.34 -6.93 -0.12
C ALA A 92 19.27 -6.10 0.79
N TYR A 93 18.96 -4.81 0.95
CA TYR A 93 19.69 -3.95 1.88
C TYR A 93 19.58 -4.47 3.32
N LEU A 94 18.36 -4.76 3.78
CA LEU A 94 18.12 -5.26 5.13
C LEU A 94 18.80 -6.62 5.39
N SER A 95 18.82 -7.50 4.39
CA SER A 95 19.49 -8.80 4.47
C SER A 95 21.01 -8.67 4.65
N ASN A 96 21.62 -7.63 4.05
CA ASN A 96 23.05 -7.36 4.20
C ASN A 96 23.40 -6.68 5.54
N GLU A 97 22.51 -5.81 6.04
CA GLU A 97 22.70 -5.07 7.28
C GLU A 97 22.42 -5.93 8.52
N ASN A 98 21.23 -6.59 8.52
CA ASN A 98 20.72 -7.35 9.66
C ASN A 98 19.88 -8.54 9.17
N HIS A 99 20.52 -9.69 9.07
CA HIS A 99 19.87 -10.90 8.56
C HIS A 99 18.74 -11.41 9.47
N ASP A 100 18.88 -11.30 10.79
CA ASP A 100 17.87 -11.74 11.76
C ASP A 100 16.56 -10.93 11.61
N LYS A 101 16.68 -9.61 11.52
CA LYS A 101 15.52 -8.74 11.26
C LYS A 101 14.89 -8.97 9.90
N TYR A 102 15.68 -9.32 8.91
CA TYR A 102 15.16 -9.71 7.60
C TYR A 102 14.28 -10.96 7.69
N ILE A 103 14.70 -11.97 8.46
CA ILE A 103 13.92 -13.19 8.69
C ILE A 103 12.61 -12.86 9.41
N GLU A 104 12.67 -12.16 10.53
CA GLU A 104 11.49 -11.77 11.32
C GLU A 104 10.47 -10.98 10.47
N LEU A 105 10.96 -10.02 9.68
CA LEU A 105 10.10 -9.18 8.84
C LEU A 105 9.44 -9.98 7.72
N THR A 106 10.19 -10.86 7.06
CA THR A 106 9.65 -11.69 5.97
C THR A 106 8.61 -12.69 6.49
N ASP A 107 8.77 -13.23 7.69
CA ASP A 107 7.79 -14.11 8.32
C ASP A 107 6.54 -13.32 8.74
N ALA A 108 6.71 -12.15 9.37
CA ALA A 108 5.59 -11.28 9.77
C ALA A 108 4.73 -10.79 8.59
N LEU A 109 5.35 -10.57 7.43
CA LEU A 109 4.67 -10.10 6.21
C LEU A 109 4.33 -11.24 5.24
N SER A 110 4.63 -12.48 5.58
CA SER A 110 4.43 -13.68 4.74
C SER A 110 5.02 -13.52 3.32
N ILE A 111 6.21 -12.92 3.23
CA ILE A 111 6.90 -12.69 1.97
C ILE A 111 7.78 -13.91 1.65
N ARG A 112 7.67 -14.43 0.42
CA ARG A 112 8.55 -15.51 -0.06
C ARG A 112 10.01 -15.05 -0.05
N ARG A 113 10.83 -15.76 0.70
CA ARG A 113 12.30 -15.65 0.65
C ARG A 113 12.86 -16.27 -0.62
N LYS A 114 13.96 -15.74 -1.12
CA LYS A 114 14.66 -16.26 -2.29
C LYS A 114 15.91 -17.03 -1.84
#